data_37494b4c6bafb1135d73937d07f48cae
#
_entry.id   37494b4c6bafb1135d73937d07f48cae
#
_cell.length_a   1.000
_cell.length_b   1.000
_cell.length_c   1.000
_cell.angle_alpha   90.00
_cell.angle_beta   90.00
_cell.angle_gamma   90.00
#
_symmetry.space_group_name_H-M   'P 1'
#
loop_
_entity.id
_entity.type
_entity.pdbx_description
1 polymer ?
#
loop_
_entity_poly.entity_id
_entity_poly.type
_entity_poly.pdbx_seq_one_letter_code
_entity_poly.pdbx_strand_id
1 'polypeptide(L)'
;LSGGLHGLPVATYPDWKAVVLGSDSSKQDLSFPLIQQLVSRIITESSIDEQDLKMFHCHPAMRDTYVKLCQDERVFYNVMKLDGGWEAVTYNGKPVVADVQCRRNAFYAITPSSLSLAQMAPLDFMDKDGSVFYRISGGDVDAYGATAFVYQELMCKARNQNGVLLGINEVWS
;
A
#
# COMPACT_ATOMS: atom_id res chain seq x y z
N LEU A 1 -14.06 -7.86 -2.98
CA LEU A 1 -12.78 -8.08 -3.67
C LEU A 1 -12.67 -9.53 -4.16
N SER A 2 -13.49 -9.88 -5.17
CA SER A 2 -13.53 -11.24 -5.76
C SER A 2 -12.50 -11.44 -6.89
N GLY A 3 -11.68 -10.42 -7.18
CA GLY A 3 -10.73 -10.46 -8.27
C GLY A 3 -9.48 -11.30 -7.95
N GLY A 4 -9.00 -12.05 -8.94
CA GLY A 4 -7.70 -12.68 -8.90
C GLY A 4 -6.57 -11.65 -9.01
N LEU A 5 -5.42 -11.98 -8.46
CA LEU A 5 -4.17 -11.25 -8.63
C LEU A 5 -3.15 -12.23 -9.22
N HIS A 6 -2.37 -11.79 -10.20
CA HIS A 6 -1.37 -12.64 -10.88
C HIS A 6 -1.97 -13.94 -11.48
N GLY A 7 -3.22 -13.90 -11.96
CA GLY A 7 -3.89 -15.08 -12.52
C GLY A 7 -4.38 -16.10 -11.49
N LEU A 8 -4.27 -15.81 -10.19
CA LEU A 8 -4.75 -16.67 -9.11
C LEU A 8 -6.14 -16.19 -8.63
N PRO A 9 -7.24 -16.83 -9.06
CA PRO A 9 -8.58 -16.46 -8.61
C PRO A 9 -8.82 -16.89 -7.16
N VAL A 10 -9.33 -15.97 -6.34
CA VAL A 10 -9.63 -16.22 -4.91
C VAL A 10 -10.65 -17.34 -4.72
N ALA A 11 -11.56 -17.52 -5.69
CA ALA A 11 -12.55 -18.59 -5.64
C ALA A 11 -11.93 -20.00 -5.67
N THR A 12 -10.80 -20.15 -6.39
CA THR A 12 -10.07 -21.43 -6.50
C THR A 12 -9.05 -21.59 -5.36
N TYR A 13 -8.48 -20.47 -4.90
CA TYR A 13 -7.43 -20.45 -3.86
C TYR A 13 -7.87 -19.54 -2.71
N PRO A 14 -8.76 -20.02 -1.81
CA PRO A 14 -9.30 -19.19 -0.72
C PRO A 14 -8.22 -18.73 0.27
N ASP A 15 -7.20 -19.55 0.51
CA ASP A 15 -6.08 -19.26 1.42
C ASP A 15 -5.19 -18.12 0.91
N TRP A 16 -5.31 -17.77 -0.37
CA TRP A 16 -4.62 -16.64 -1.00
C TRP A 16 -5.30 -15.29 -0.71
N LYS A 17 -6.46 -15.29 -0.09
CA LYS A 17 -7.26 -14.10 0.12
C LYS A 17 -6.65 -13.19 1.18
N ALA A 18 -6.53 -11.89 0.88
CA ALA A 18 -6.19 -10.88 1.89
C ALA A 18 -7.32 -10.75 2.92
N VAL A 19 -6.97 -10.41 4.14
CA VAL A 19 -7.93 -10.13 5.22
C VAL A 19 -8.66 -8.83 4.91
N VAL A 20 -9.98 -8.89 4.84
CA VAL A 20 -10.83 -7.72 4.61
C VAL A 20 -11.83 -7.62 5.76
N LEU A 21 -11.82 -6.52 6.48
CA LEU A 21 -12.79 -6.19 7.51
C LEU A 21 -13.60 -4.96 7.09
N GLY A 22 -14.89 -5.01 7.37
CA GLY A 22 -15.82 -3.94 6.96
C GLY A 22 -16.20 -4.03 5.48
N SER A 23 -16.99 -3.05 5.07
CA SER A 23 -17.53 -2.92 3.71
C SER A 23 -17.72 -1.45 3.37
N ASP A 24 -17.58 -1.10 2.11
CA ASP A 24 -17.85 0.28 1.65
C ASP A 24 -19.28 0.73 1.83
N SER A 25 -20.22 -0.22 1.86
CA SER A 25 -21.65 0.03 2.07
C SER A 25 -22.01 0.20 3.54
N SER A 26 -21.15 -0.23 4.46
CA SER A 26 -21.39 -0.12 5.91
C SER A 26 -20.30 0.71 6.54
N LYS A 27 -20.62 1.97 6.80
CA LYS A 27 -19.68 2.89 7.45
C LYS A 27 -19.55 2.57 8.94
N GLN A 28 -18.34 2.63 9.45
CA GLN A 28 -18.01 2.42 10.86
C GLN A 28 -16.91 3.39 11.31
N ASP A 29 -16.89 3.69 12.59
CA ASP A 29 -15.84 4.55 13.15
C ASP A 29 -14.57 3.74 13.39
N LEU A 30 -13.41 4.36 13.17
CA LEU A 30 -12.14 3.76 13.48
C LEU A 30 -12.01 3.58 15.00
N SER A 31 -11.62 2.41 15.43
CA SER A 31 -11.38 2.11 16.85
C SER A 31 -10.17 1.21 17.02
N PHE A 32 -9.51 1.28 18.20
CA PHE A 32 -8.39 0.40 18.52
C PHE A 32 -8.76 -1.09 18.44
N PRO A 33 -9.93 -1.54 18.94
CA PRO A 33 -10.36 -2.93 18.79
C PRO A 33 -10.45 -3.40 17.34
N LEU A 34 -10.89 -2.53 16.40
CA LEU A 34 -10.94 -2.87 14.98
C LEU A 34 -9.54 -3.05 14.37
N ILE A 35 -8.60 -2.18 14.71
CA ILE A 35 -7.21 -2.31 14.26
C ILE A 35 -6.60 -3.60 14.83
N GLN A 36 -6.82 -3.87 16.12
CA GLN A 36 -6.35 -5.09 16.76
C GLN A 36 -6.96 -6.35 16.14
N GLN A 37 -8.25 -6.31 15.82
CA GLN A 37 -8.92 -7.41 15.12
C GLN A 37 -8.32 -7.68 13.74
N LEU A 38 -8.01 -6.61 12.99
CA LEU A 38 -7.33 -6.75 11.69
C LEU A 38 -5.98 -7.45 11.84
N VAL A 39 -5.14 -6.96 12.78
CA VAL A 39 -3.81 -7.54 13.05
C VAL A 39 -3.92 -8.99 13.47
N SER A 40 -4.80 -9.30 14.43
CA SER A 40 -4.99 -10.67 14.92
C SER A 40 -5.46 -11.64 13.83
N ARG A 41 -6.36 -11.18 12.94
CA ARG A 41 -6.81 -12.00 11.82
C ARG A 41 -5.72 -12.25 10.79
N ILE A 42 -4.91 -11.22 10.46
CA ILE A 42 -3.78 -11.40 9.55
C ILE A 42 -2.82 -12.45 10.12
N ILE A 43 -2.44 -12.34 11.38
CA ILE A 43 -1.54 -13.29 12.04
C ILE A 43 -2.11 -14.71 12.02
N THR A 44 -3.39 -14.85 12.36
CA THR A 44 -4.05 -16.16 12.44
C THR A 44 -4.22 -16.81 11.06
N GLU A 45 -4.65 -16.04 10.05
CA GLU A 45 -4.95 -16.56 8.71
C GLU A 45 -3.68 -16.81 7.88
N SER A 46 -2.60 -16.09 8.14
CA SER A 46 -1.34 -16.22 7.40
C SER A 46 -0.23 -16.99 8.13
N SER A 47 -0.43 -17.28 9.42
CA SER A 47 0.58 -17.94 10.27
C SER A 47 1.94 -17.21 10.29
N ILE A 48 1.92 -15.88 10.21
CA ILE A 48 3.11 -15.03 10.35
C ILE A 48 3.23 -14.52 11.78
N ASP A 49 4.44 -14.12 12.17
CA ASP A 49 4.66 -13.43 13.42
C ASP A 49 4.18 -11.96 13.35
N GLU A 50 3.72 -11.41 14.47
CA GLU A 50 3.30 -10.00 14.52
C GLU A 50 4.41 -9.04 14.08
N GLN A 51 5.68 -9.42 14.22
CA GLN A 51 6.83 -8.65 13.81
C GLN A 51 7.00 -8.51 12.29
N ASP A 52 6.41 -9.41 11.51
CA ASP A 52 6.48 -9.40 10.05
C ASP A 52 5.57 -8.32 9.46
N LEU A 53 4.47 -8.01 10.14
CA LEU A 53 3.64 -6.85 9.82
C LEU A 53 4.41 -5.58 10.21
N LYS A 54 4.89 -4.83 9.23
CA LYS A 54 5.82 -3.71 9.46
C LYS A 54 5.16 -2.34 9.47
N MET A 55 4.06 -2.14 8.73
CA MET A 55 3.50 -0.81 8.55
C MET A 55 2.01 -0.81 8.25
N PHE A 56 1.41 0.31 8.54
CA PHE A 56 0.07 0.64 8.09
C PHE A 56 0.12 1.74 7.05
N HIS A 57 -0.68 1.63 6.00
CA HIS A 57 -0.84 2.66 4.97
C HIS A 57 -2.26 3.18 4.96
N CYS A 58 -2.41 4.48 4.81
CA CYS A 58 -3.72 5.10 4.72
C CYS A 58 -3.67 6.45 3.98
N HIS A 59 -4.83 6.97 3.63
CA HIS A 59 -4.94 8.35 3.16
C HIS A 59 -4.67 9.34 4.31
N PRO A 60 -4.14 10.56 4.07
CA PRO A 60 -3.92 11.58 5.11
C PRO A 60 -5.15 11.84 5.99
N ALA A 61 -6.36 11.90 5.43
CA ALA A 61 -7.60 12.06 6.19
C ALA A 61 -7.82 10.92 7.21
N MET A 62 -7.42 9.70 6.84
CA MET A 62 -7.52 8.53 7.74
C MET A 62 -6.45 8.56 8.83
N ARG A 63 -5.25 9.04 8.51
CA ARG A 63 -4.22 9.32 9.53
C ARG A 63 -4.73 10.32 10.56
N ASP A 64 -5.38 11.40 10.11
CA ASP A 64 -5.93 12.42 11.00
C ASP A 64 -7.06 11.85 11.87
N THR A 65 -7.87 10.94 11.31
CA THR A 65 -8.87 10.15 12.08
C THR A 65 -8.21 9.32 13.16
N TYR A 66 -7.08 8.66 12.84
CA TYR A 66 -6.32 7.89 13.82
C TYR A 66 -5.71 8.79 14.92
N VAL A 67 -5.16 9.93 14.56
CA VAL A 67 -4.62 10.90 15.55
C VAL A 67 -5.73 11.40 16.48
N LYS A 68 -6.91 11.71 15.94
CA LYS A 68 -8.07 12.09 16.75
C LYS A 68 -8.48 10.96 17.70
N LEU A 69 -8.56 9.73 17.24
CA LEU A 69 -8.84 8.57 18.08
C LEU A 69 -7.85 8.48 19.25
N CYS A 70 -6.54 8.68 18.99
CA CYS A 70 -5.54 8.68 20.06
C CYS A 70 -5.77 9.81 21.07
N GLN A 71 -6.19 10.99 20.62
CA GLN A 71 -6.50 12.13 21.48
C GLN A 71 -7.75 11.87 22.34
N ASP A 72 -8.82 11.35 21.75
CA ASP A 72 -10.10 11.07 22.40
C ASP A 72 -9.93 9.99 23.48
N GLU A 73 -9.15 8.95 23.21
CA GLU A 73 -8.83 7.87 24.16
C GLU A 73 -7.67 8.21 25.09
N ARG A 74 -7.10 9.41 25.00
CA ARG A 74 -5.94 9.86 25.80
C ARG A 74 -4.74 8.92 25.73
N VAL A 75 -4.54 8.29 24.60
CA VAL A 75 -3.40 7.41 24.34
C VAL A 75 -2.24 8.23 23.79
N PHE A 76 -1.06 8.08 24.41
CA PHE A 76 0.15 8.68 23.89
C PHE A 76 0.62 7.86 22.68
N TYR A 77 0.78 8.51 21.53
CA TYR A 77 1.39 7.90 20.36
C TYR A 77 2.86 8.28 20.25
N ASN A 78 3.70 7.33 19.90
CA ASN A 78 5.08 7.60 19.58
C ASN A 78 5.19 8.01 18.11
N VAL A 79 6.18 8.83 17.83
CA VAL A 79 6.55 9.20 16.46
C VAL A 79 7.80 8.42 16.08
N MET A 80 7.77 7.78 14.92
CA MET A 80 8.91 7.07 14.35
C MET A 80 9.45 7.84 13.16
N LYS A 81 10.77 7.99 13.09
CA LYS A 81 11.44 8.50 11.88
C LYS A 81 11.59 7.37 10.89
N LEU A 82 11.08 7.59 9.71
CA LEU A 82 11.23 6.68 8.57
C LEU A 82 12.51 7.00 7.78
N ASP A 83 12.99 6.03 7.01
CA ASP A 83 14.05 6.25 6.05
C ASP A 83 13.64 7.37 5.08
N GLY A 84 14.50 8.38 4.93
CA GLY A 84 14.16 9.59 4.18
C GLY A 84 13.73 10.79 5.05
N GLY A 85 13.73 10.67 6.40
CA GLY A 85 13.52 11.79 7.32
C GLY A 85 12.05 12.14 7.61
N TRP A 86 11.10 11.35 7.12
CA TRP A 86 9.68 11.54 7.42
C TRP A 86 9.32 11.03 8.82
N GLU A 87 8.45 11.75 9.50
CA GLU A 87 7.91 11.34 10.80
C GLU A 87 6.51 10.75 10.63
N ALA A 88 6.30 9.56 11.21
CA ALA A 88 5.02 8.87 11.19
C ALA A 88 4.55 8.55 12.61
N VAL A 89 3.25 8.73 12.86
CA VAL A 89 2.60 8.22 14.08
C VAL A 89 2.65 6.71 14.08
N THR A 90 2.74 6.10 15.27
CA THR A 90 2.85 4.64 15.37
C THR A 90 1.65 4.01 16.06
N TYR A 91 1.33 2.78 15.65
CA TYR A 91 0.45 1.86 16.36
C TYR A 91 1.25 0.61 16.72
N ASN A 92 1.37 0.31 18.01
CA ASN A 92 2.13 -0.84 18.52
C ASN A 92 3.54 -0.95 17.91
N GLY A 93 4.26 0.19 17.85
CA GLY A 93 5.61 0.27 17.28
C GLY A 93 5.70 0.19 15.75
N LYS A 94 4.57 0.16 15.04
CA LYS A 94 4.51 0.12 13.57
C LYS A 94 4.06 1.47 13.05
N PRO A 95 4.75 2.06 12.05
CA PRO A 95 4.41 3.37 11.52
C PRO A 95 3.08 3.33 10.74
N VAL A 96 2.29 4.39 10.91
CA VAL A 96 1.10 4.70 10.11
C VAL A 96 1.51 5.72 9.06
N VAL A 97 1.74 5.24 7.84
CA VAL A 97 2.23 6.04 6.71
C VAL A 97 1.05 6.61 5.94
N ALA A 98 1.08 7.92 5.71
CA ALA A 98 0.06 8.59 4.92
C ALA A 98 0.50 8.72 3.46
N ASP A 99 -0.36 8.26 2.55
CA ASP A 99 -0.17 8.36 1.11
C ASP A 99 -1.47 8.86 0.46
N VAL A 100 -1.36 9.94 -0.31
CA VAL A 100 -2.50 10.55 -1.02
C VAL A 100 -3.13 9.61 -2.04
N GLN A 101 -2.36 8.66 -2.56
CA GLN A 101 -2.85 7.67 -3.52
C GLN A 101 -3.69 6.57 -2.85
N CYS A 102 -3.62 6.44 -1.52
CA CYS A 102 -4.46 5.51 -0.78
C CYS A 102 -5.93 5.93 -0.82
N ARG A 103 -6.80 4.94 -0.79
CA ARG A 103 -8.24 5.15 -0.71
C ARG A 103 -8.62 5.83 0.62
N ARG A 104 -9.49 6.84 0.57
CA ARG A 104 -9.82 7.71 1.71
C ARG A 104 -10.45 6.97 2.89
N ASN A 105 -11.36 6.03 2.62
CA ASN A 105 -12.12 5.29 3.63
C ASN A 105 -11.53 3.90 3.97
N ALA A 106 -10.23 3.74 3.76
CA ALA A 106 -9.54 2.46 3.95
C ALA A 106 -8.27 2.63 4.80
N PHE A 107 -8.01 1.64 5.64
CA PHE A 107 -6.82 1.53 6.46
C PHE A 107 -6.15 0.19 6.16
N TYR A 108 -4.96 0.23 5.55
CA TYR A 108 -4.24 -0.94 5.07
C TYR A 108 -3.17 -1.37 6.07
N ALA A 109 -3.08 -2.67 6.29
CA ALA A 109 -1.98 -3.31 7.03
C ALA A 109 -1.13 -4.08 6.03
N ILE A 110 0.16 -3.76 5.94
CA ILE A 110 1.06 -4.26 4.90
C ILE A 110 2.26 -4.95 5.52
N THR A 111 2.55 -6.13 4.97
CA THR A 111 3.75 -6.92 5.24
C THR A 111 4.70 -6.78 4.05
N PRO A 112 5.75 -5.93 4.13
CA PRO A 112 6.63 -5.66 2.98
C PRO A 112 7.34 -6.89 2.44
N SER A 113 7.63 -7.88 3.28
CA SER A 113 8.24 -9.15 2.85
C SER A 113 7.35 -9.95 1.89
N SER A 114 6.03 -9.71 1.91
CA SER A 114 5.08 -10.32 0.99
C SER A 114 5.10 -9.70 -0.41
N LEU A 115 5.74 -8.54 -0.56
CA LEU A 115 5.83 -7.79 -1.81
C LEU A 115 7.26 -7.84 -2.37
N SER A 116 7.38 -7.87 -3.69
CA SER A 116 8.68 -7.74 -4.36
C SER A 116 8.49 -7.04 -5.70
N LEU A 117 9.49 -6.25 -6.07
CA LEU A 117 9.56 -5.65 -7.39
C LEU A 117 10.27 -6.64 -8.32
N ALA A 118 9.55 -7.21 -9.28
CA ALA A 118 10.13 -8.00 -10.35
C ALA A 118 10.54 -7.04 -11.48
N GLN A 119 11.83 -7.02 -11.79
CA GLN A 119 12.40 -6.14 -12.81
C GLN A 119 13.09 -6.99 -13.87
N MET A 120 12.60 -6.92 -15.10
CA MET A 120 13.20 -7.59 -16.25
C MET A 120 14.31 -6.75 -16.88
N ALA A 121 14.09 -5.43 -16.97
CA ALA A 121 15.09 -4.48 -17.43
C ALA A 121 15.06 -3.22 -16.55
N PRO A 122 16.23 -2.69 -16.14
CA PRO A 122 16.32 -1.41 -15.46
C PRO A 122 15.86 -0.27 -16.37
N LEU A 123 15.69 0.92 -15.79
CA LEU A 123 15.48 2.12 -16.57
C LEU A 123 16.69 2.37 -17.46
N ASP A 124 16.46 2.35 -18.77
CA ASP A 124 17.50 2.57 -19.77
C ASP A 124 16.90 3.29 -20.99
N PHE A 125 17.75 3.79 -21.87
CA PHE A 125 17.33 4.39 -23.13
C PHE A 125 17.37 3.36 -24.25
N MET A 126 16.34 3.38 -25.08
CA MET A 126 16.25 2.52 -26.24
C MET A 126 17.27 2.94 -27.29
N ASP A 127 18.17 2.03 -27.64
CA ASP A 127 19.05 2.20 -28.78
C ASP A 127 18.25 1.93 -30.08
N LYS A 128 18.29 2.89 -30.97
CA LYS A 128 17.65 2.80 -32.26
C LYS A 128 18.73 3.02 -33.33
N ASP A 129 19.07 1.97 -34.07
CA ASP A 129 20.08 1.98 -35.14
C ASP A 129 21.48 2.47 -34.69
N GLY A 130 21.91 2.11 -33.45
CA GLY A 130 23.19 2.50 -32.91
C GLY A 130 23.21 3.91 -32.27
N SER A 131 22.06 4.53 -32.09
CA SER A 131 21.93 5.84 -31.43
C SER A 131 20.77 5.87 -30.43
N VAL A 132 21.02 6.46 -29.27
CA VAL A 132 19.99 6.75 -28.25
C VAL A 132 19.10 7.91 -28.70
N PHE A 133 19.67 8.87 -29.46
CA PHE A 133 18.93 10.01 -29.96
C PHE A 133 18.57 9.80 -31.42
N TYR A 134 17.29 9.94 -31.73
CA TYR A 134 16.80 9.87 -33.11
C TYR A 134 16.14 11.21 -33.51
N ARG A 135 16.31 11.59 -34.75
CA ARG A 135 15.71 12.79 -35.31
C ARG A 135 14.21 12.60 -35.48
N ILE A 136 13.43 13.55 -34.99
CA ILE A 136 11.98 13.56 -35.21
C ILE A 136 11.72 14.12 -36.64
N SER A 137 11.25 13.27 -37.54
CA SER A 137 10.91 13.67 -38.90
C SER A 137 9.51 14.29 -38.90
N GLY A 138 9.40 15.56 -39.28
CA GLY A 138 8.13 16.24 -39.47
C GLY A 138 8.16 17.71 -39.08
N GLY A 139 8.28 18.62 -40.04
CA GLY A 139 8.25 20.06 -39.88
C GLY A 139 9.61 20.74 -39.96
N ASP A 140 9.62 22.08 -39.92
CA ASP A 140 10.81 22.93 -39.98
C ASP A 140 11.60 23.00 -38.62
N VAL A 141 11.39 22.00 -37.73
CA VAL A 141 12.02 21.99 -36.42
C VAL A 141 13.09 20.90 -36.37
N ASP A 142 14.32 21.28 -36.05
CA ASP A 142 15.39 20.33 -35.78
C ASP A 142 15.26 19.82 -34.32
N ALA A 143 14.47 18.74 -34.14
CA ALA A 143 14.19 18.14 -32.85
C ALA A 143 14.70 16.70 -32.80
N TYR A 144 15.27 16.34 -31.65
CA TYR A 144 15.71 14.98 -31.32
C TYR A 144 14.85 14.40 -30.24
N GLY A 145 14.53 13.12 -30.36
CA GLY A 145 13.82 12.34 -29.36
C GLY A 145 14.68 11.23 -28.78
N ALA A 146 14.42 10.85 -27.54
CA ALA A 146 14.93 9.65 -26.93
C ALA A 146 13.79 8.93 -26.23
N THR A 147 13.78 7.59 -26.25
CA THR A 147 12.77 6.78 -25.58
C THR A 147 13.43 6.07 -24.41
N ALA A 148 13.00 6.43 -23.21
CA ALA A 148 13.35 5.69 -22.00
C ALA A 148 12.34 4.57 -21.78
N PHE A 149 12.80 3.42 -21.34
CA PHE A 149 11.95 2.28 -21.00
C PHE A 149 12.37 1.63 -19.69
N VAL A 150 11.41 1.00 -19.04
CA VAL A 150 11.62 0.16 -17.87
C VAL A 150 10.59 -0.96 -17.90
N TYR A 151 11.02 -2.18 -17.63
CA TYR A 151 10.13 -3.34 -17.50
C TYR A 151 10.17 -3.83 -16.07
N GLN A 152 9.15 -3.46 -15.31
CA GLN A 152 9.02 -3.83 -13.90
C GLN A 152 7.56 -4.07 -13.54
N GLU A 153 7.35 -4.97 -12.58
CA GLU A 153 6.03 -5.27 -12.04
C GLU A 153 6.11 -5.49 -10.53
N LEU A 154 5.12 -4.98 -9.80
CA LEU A 154 5.00 -5.27 -8.37
C LEU A 154 4.35 -6.64 -8.20
N MET A 155 5.09 -7.58 -7.65
CA MET A 155 4.64 -8.94 -7.39
C MET A 155 4.27 -9.11 -5.92
N CYS A 156 3.08 -9.68 -5.67
CA CYS A 156 2.65 -10.08 -4.34
C CYS A 156 2.86 -11.59 -4.16
N LYS A 157 3.78 -11.98 -3.28
CA LYS A 157 4.12 -13.39 -3.00
C LYS A 157 3.13 -14.05 -2.05
N ALA A 158 2.58 -13.29 -1.10
CA ALA A 158 1.66 -13.80 -0.08
C ALA A 158 0.59 -12.75 0.23
N ARG A 159 -0.52 -12.82 -0.48
CA ARG A 159 -1.61 -11.83 -0.35
C ARG A 159 -2.31 -11.91 1.00
N ASN A 160 -2.42 -13.10 1.59
CA ASN A 160 -3.02 -13.36 2.90
C ASN A 160 -2.27 -12.70 4.06
N GLN A 161 -1.00 -12.31 3.86
CA GLN A 161 -0.20 -11.57 4.86
C GLN A 161 -0.54 -10.08 4.91
N ASN A 162 -1.50 -9.62 4.10
CA ASN A 162 -1.92 -8.23 4.04
C ASN A 162 -3.40 -8.13 4.34
N GLY A 163 -3.81 -6.98 4.88
CA GLY A 163 -5.22 -6.77 5.21
C GLY A 163 -5.66 -5.33 5.04
N VAL A 164 -6.96 -5.13 5.09
CA VAL A 164 -7.58 -3.83 4.96
C VAL A 164 -8.86 -3.71 5.81
N LEU A 165 -9.02 -2.57 6.47
CA LEU A 165 -10.29 -2.10 7.00
C LEU A 165 -10.95 -1.21 5.94
N LEU A 166 -12.20 -1.49 5.61
CA LEU A 166 -12.99 -0.72 4.65
C LEU A 166 -14.17 -0.03 5.32
N GLY A 167 -14.65 1.04 4.70
CA GLY A 167 -15.84 1.75 5.15
C GLY A 167 -15.62 2.56 6.43
N ILE A 168 -14.41 3.04 6.67
CA ILE A 168 -14.13 3.87 7.85
C ILE A 168 -14.58 5.31 7.61
N ASN A 169 -15.28 5.88 8.61
CA ASN A 169 -15.65 7.30 8.63
C ASN A 169 -14.41 8.18 8.77
N GLU A 170 -14.38 9.25 7.99
CA GLU A 170 -13.35 10.28 8.12
C GLU A 170 -13.79 11.33 9.14
N VAL A 171 -12.84 11.92 9.85
CA VAL A 171 -13.11 12.99 10.84
C VAL A 171 -13.72 14.23 10.19
N TRP A 172 -13.37 14.49 8.93
CA TRP A 172 -13.74 15.72 8.21
C TRP A 172 -14.78 15.48 7.10
N SER A 173 -15.53 14.38 7.17
CA SER A 173 -16.63 14.07 6.22
C SER A 173 -17.94 14.70 6.61
#